data_3995b0b52d7d13882d78fc5d0215715a
#
_entry.id   3995b0b52d7d13882d78fc5d0215715a
#
_cell.length_a   1.000
_cell.length_b   1.000
_cell.length_c   1.000
_cell.angle_alpha   90.00
_cell.angle_beta   90.00
_cell.angle_gamma   90.00
#
_symmetry.space_group_name_H-M   'P 1'
#
loop_
_entity.id
_entity.type
_entity.pdbx_description
1 polymer ?
#
loop_
_entity_poly.entity_id
_entity_poly.type
_entity_poly.pdbx_seq_one_letter_code
_entity_poly.pdbx_strand_id
1 'polypeptide(L)'
;ALFPHMTVYENLAFPLRVRKVEKSEIDKKVDKALSMVSLNGFESRMPAQLSGGQQQRVAVARALVFDPAVVLMDEPLGALDKNLRESMQYEIKHIHESIGVTVVYVTHDQSEALTMSNRIAVFNDGKVQQLSDPAELYEKPVNSFVAEFIGENNTFGGEVIDISKGVCKVKLNNGEILANPISVNAKGDKTTVSIRPERALINPKDKMDN
;
A
#
# COMPACT_ATOMS: atom_id res chain seq x y z
N ALA A 1 1.38 -18.86 -0.84
CA ALA A 1 1.08 -19.93 0.14
C ALA A 1 2.27 -20.86 0.33
N LEU A 2 2.44 -21.44 1.52
CA LEU A 2 3.47 -22.45 1.79
C LEU A 2 3.05 -23.81 1.22
N PHE A 3 4.05 -24.68 0.98
CA PHE A 3 3.80 -26.07 0.64
C PHE A 3 3.41 -26.82 1.92
N PRO A 4 2.15 -27.30 2.05
CA PRO A 4 1.63 -27.81 3.33
C PRO A 4 2.25 -29.14 3.76
N HIS A 5 2.83 -29.89 2.82
CA HIS A 5 3.46 -31.19 3.03
C HIS A 5 4.97 -31.12 3.25
N MET A 6 5.52 -29.91 3.33
CA MET A 6 6.94 -29.63 3.58
C MET A 6 7.10 -28.92 4.91
N THR A 7 8.16 -29.24 5.64
CA THR A 7 8.57 -28.51 6.83
C THR A 7 8.95 -27.07 6.49
N VAL A 8 9.14 -26.23 7.51
CA VAL A 8 9.65 -24.84 7.33
C VAL A 8 11.00 -24.86 6.61
N TYR A 9 11.93 -25.70 7.05
CA TYR A 9 13.23 -25.87 6.37
C TYR A 9 13.05 -26.25 4.90
N GLU A 10 12.22 -27.24 4.60
CA GLU A 10 12.01 -27.71 3.23
C GLU A 10 11.36 -26.64 2.34
N ASN A 11 10.42 -25.85 2.88
CA ASN A 11 9.84 -24.71 2.18
C ASN A 11 10.92 -23.68 1.78
N LEU A 12 11.85 -23.38 2.70
CA LEU A 12 12.94 -22.42 2.44
C LEU A 12 14.03 -23.02 1.53
N ALA A 13 14.36 -24.30 1.72
CA ALA A 13 15.37 -24.99 0.91
C ALA A 13 14.91 -25.25 -0.54
N PHE A 14 13.60 -25.32 -0.79
CA PHE A 14 13.04 -25.67 -2.10
C PHE A 14 13.55 -24.77 -3.24
N PRO A 15 13.47 -23.45 -3.18
CA PRO A 15 13.96 -22.58 -4.26
C PRO A 15 15.47 -22.67 -4.47
N LEU A 16 16.23 -23.00 -3.43
CA LEU A 16 17.68 -23.19 -3.52
C LEU A 16 18.04 -24.53 -4.20
N ARG A 17 17.31 -25.61 -3.85
CA ARG A 17 17.45 -26.92 -4.50
C ARG A 17 17.14 -26.87 -5.99
N VAL A 18 16.07 -26.15 -6.38
CA VAL A 18 15.73 -25.95 -7.79
C VAL A 18 16.86 -25.25 -8.54
N ARG A 19 17.58 -24.34 -7.86
CA ARG A 19 18.78 -23.65 -8.41
C ARG A 19 20.07 -24.45 -8.30
N LYS A 20 20.00 -25.71 -7.83
CA LYS A 20 21.15 -26.62 -7.68
C LYS A 20 22.25 -26.07 -6.76
N VAL A 21 21.86 -25.31 -5.73
CA VAL A 21 22.79 -24.83 -4.69
C VAL A 21 23.30 -26.02 -3.86
N GLU A 22 24.56 -26.00 -3.48
CA GLU A 22 25.18 -27.03 -2.65
C GLU A 22 24.50 -27.11 -1.25
N LYS A 23 24.39 -28.33 -0.70
CA LYS A 23 23.66 -28.58 0.54
C LYS A 23 24.19 -27.74 1.71
N SER A 24 25.49 -27.65 1.88
CA SER A 24 26.14 -26.87 2.93
C SER A 24 25.84 -25.36 2.85
N GLU A 25 25.61 -24.85 1.64
CA GLU A 25 25.20 -23.47 1.41
C GLU A 25 23.69 -23.28 1.65
N ILE A 26 22.88 -24.29 1.29
CA ILE A 26 21.44 -24.30 1.60
C ILE A 26 21.21 -24.14 3.11
N ASP A 27 21.89 -24.93 3.93
CA ASP A 27 21.74 -24.89 5.39
C ASP A 27 22.04 -23.49 5.92
N LYS A 28 23.14 -22.86 5.51
CA LYS A 28 23.51 -21.50 5.90
C LYS A 28 22.50 -20.43 5.46
N LYS A 29 21.99 -20.55 4.24
CA LYS A 29 20.99 -19.60 3.72
C LYS A 29 19.65 -19.74 4.40
N VAL A 30 19.23 -20.96 4.73
CA VAL A 30 18.00 -21.23 5.48
C VAL A 30 18.10 -20.68 6.90
N ASP A 31 19.21 -20.93 7.61
CA ASP A 31 19.45 -20.39 8.96
C ASP A 31 19.43 -18.85 8.96
N LYS A 32 20.10 -18.24 7.99
CA LYS A 32 20.08 -16.76 7.81
C LYS A 32 18.67 -16.26 7.56
N ALA A 33 17.89 -16.91 6.69
CA ALA A 33 16.53 -16.49 6.37
C ALA A 33 15.58 -16.64 7.55
N LEU A 34 15.73 -17.71 8.37
CA LEU A 34 14.94 -17.89 9.60
C LEU A 34 15.29 -16.86 10.68
N SER A 35 16.58 -16.55 10.83
CA SER A 35 17.03 -15.49 11.74
C SER A 35 16.44 -14.13 11.37
N MET A 36 16.39 -13.81 10.08
CA MET A 36 15.87 -12.55 9.54
C MET A 36 14.39 -12.31 9.88
N VAL A 37 13.62 -13.40 9.94
CA VAL A 37 12.18 -13.34 10.28
C VAL A 37 11.88 -13.79 11.72
N SER A 38 12.89 -13.91 12.58
CA SER A 38 12.77 -14.31 13.99
C SER A 38 12.06 -15.64 14.20
N LEU A 39 12.40 -16.65 13.39
CA LEU A 39 11.82 -17.99 13.43
C LEU A 39 12.90 -19.11 13.62
N ASN A 40 14.00 -18.80 14.30
CA ASN A 40 14.99 -19.82 14.67
C ASN A 40 14.35 -20.91 15.54
N GLY A 41 14.69 -22.16 15.29
CA GLY A 41 14.13 -23.32 15.99
C GLY A 41 12.79 -23.81 15.46
N PHE A 42 12.32 -23.26 14.32
CA PHE A 42 11.09 -23.69 13.66
C PHE A 42 11.31 -24.59 12.45
N GLU A 43 12.54 -24.97 12.17
CA GLU A 43 12.99 -25.66 10.95
C GLU A 43 12.19 -26.96 10.69
N SER A 44 11.92 -27.74 11.74
CA SER A 44 11.24 -29.01 11.66
C SER A 44 9.71 -28.93 11.70
N ARG A 45 9.14 -27.74 11.96
CA ARG A 45 7.68 -27.58 12.03
C ARG A 45 7.04 -27.64 10.66
N MET A 46 5.81 -28.17 10.63
CA MET A 46 4.93 -28.13 9.46
C MET A 46 4.14 -26.82 9.44
N PRO A 47 3.70 -26.31 8.27
CA PRO A 47 2.87 -25.12 8.19
C PRO A 47 1.63 -25.16 9.09
N ALA A 48 0.97 -26.30 9.23
CA ALA A 48 -0.19 -26.47 10.11
C ALA A 48 0.09 -26.24 11.61
N GLN A 49 1.36 -26.26 12.01
CA GLN A 49 1.82 -26.04 13.40
C GLN A 49 2.20 -24.57 13.65
N LEU A 50 1.99 -23.68 12.67
CA LEU A 50 2.34 -22.27 12.71
C LEU A 50 1.07 -21.41 12.78
N SER A 51 1.16 -20.27 13.49
CA SER A 51 0.15 -19.22 13.39
C SER A 51 0.15 -18.60 11.99
N GLY A 52 -0.93 -17.89 11.60
CA GLY A 52 -1.01 -17.22 10.31
C GLY A 52 0.15 -16.24 10.06
N GLY A 53 0.54 -15.44 11.04
CA GLY A 53 1.69 -14.54 10.94
C GLY A 53 3.02 -15.28 10.82
N GLN A 54 3.19 -16.42 11.51
CA GLN A 54 4.39 -17.26 11.36
C GLN A 54 4.45 -17.86 9.95
N GLN A 55 3.33 -18.34 9.41
CA GLN A 55 3.27 -18.84 8.03
C GLN A 55 3.63 -17.73 7.03
N GLN A 56 3.15 -16.51 7.25
CA GLN A 56 3.46 -15.37 6.42
C GLN A 56 4.95 -15.02 6.45
N ARG A 57 5.55 -14.99 7.65
CA ARG A 57 7.00 -14.77 7.80
C ARG A 57 7.83 -15.85 7.08
N VAL A 58 7.46 -17.11 7.16
CA VAL A 58 8.11 -18.18 6.39
C VAL A 58 7.96 -17.95 4.87
N ALA A 59 6.78 -17.49 4.41
CA ALA A 59 6.57 -17.19 2.99
C ALA A 59 7.46 -16.03 2.50
N VAL A 60 7.61 -14.98 3.31
CA VAL A 60 8.54 -13.86 3.03
C VAL A 60 9.98 -14.36 3.02
N ALA A 61 10.41 -15.12 4.04
CA ALA A 61 11.75 -15.69 4.11
C ALA A 61 12.06 -16.58 2.89
N ARG A 62 11.09 -17.39 2.43
CA ARG A 62 11.23 -18.21 1.23
C ARG A 62 11.44 -17.36 -0.05
N ALA A 63 10.77 -16.21 -0.14
CA ALA A 63 10.95 -15.31 -1.27
C ALA A 63 12.34 -14.62 -1.26
N LEU A 64 12.96 -14.50 -0.09
CA LEU A 64 14.23 -13.80 0.10
C LEU A 64 15.46 -14.72 0.17
N VAL A 65 15.28 -16.02 0.44
CA VAL A 65 16.37 -16.97 0.76
C VAL A 65 17.46 -17.11 -0.30
N PHE A 66 17.16 -16.76 -1.54
CA PHE A 66 18.09 -16.82 -2.68
C PHE A 66 18.64 -15.45 -3.09
N ASP A 67 18.55 -14.44 -2.20
CA ASP A 67 19.02 -13.06 -2.40
C ASP A 67 18.53 -12.45 -3.74
N PRO A 68 17.20 -12.34 -3.96
CA PRO A 68 16.64 -11.82 -5.21
C PRO A 68 16.91 -10.32 -5.36
N ALA A 69 17.01 -9.82 -6.60
CA ALA A 69 17.06 -8.38 -6.88
C ALA A 69 15.69 -7.71 -6.70
N VAL A 70 14.59 -8.45 -6.96
CA VAL A 70 13.21 -7.96 -6.85
C VAL A 70 12.34 -9.04 -6.22
N VAL A 71 11.46 -8.64 -5.30
CA VAL A 71 10.42 -9.49 -4.70
C VAL A 71 9.05 -9.00 -5.14
N LEU A 72 8.22 -9.91 -5.62
CA LEU A 72 6.82 -9.63 -5.98
C LEU A 72 5.92 -10.20 -4.88
N MET A 73 5.07 -9.36 -4.29
CA MET A 73 4.10 -9.73 -3.27
C MET A 73 2.70 -9.38 -3.77
N ASP A 74 1.85 -10.39 -3.91
CA ASP A 74 0.48 -10.23 -4.37
C ASP A 74 -0.47 -10.49 -3.20
N GLU A 75 -1.10 -9.43 -2.70
CA GLU A 75 -2.02 -9.42 -1.53
C GLU A 75 -1.52 -10.23 -0.33
N PRO A 76 -0.26 -10.04 0.12
CA PRO A 76 0.34 -10.96 1.08
C PRO A 76 -0.35 -10.96 2.46
N LEU A 77 -1.06 -9.90 2.82
CA LEU A 77 -1.70 -9.74 4.13
C LEU A 77 -3.24 -9.91 4.09
N GLY A 78 -3.82 -10.17 2.92
CA GLY A 78 -5.27 -10.21 2.73
C GLY A 78 -6.02 -11.25 3.57
N ALA A 79 -5.38 -12.35 3.95
CA ALA A 79 -5.98 -13.42 4.76
C ALA A 79 -5.83 -13.23 6.28
N LEU A 80 -5.20 -12.14 6.74
CA LEU A 80 -4.93 -11.90 8.16
C LEU A 80 -6.01 -11.00 8.80
N ASP A 81 -6.27 -11.22 10.08
CA ASP A 81 -7.07 -10.29 10.88
C ASP A 81 -6.37 -8.92 11.02
N LYS A 82 -7.13 -7.89 11.41
CA LYS A 82 -6.66 -6.51 11.42
C LYS A 82 -5.40 -6.30 12.27
N ASN A 83 -5.38 -6.81 13.50
CA ASN A 83 -4.27 -6.57 14.43
C ASN A 83 -2.99 -7.27 13.94
N LEU A 84 -3.13 -8.49 13.44
CA LEU A 84 -2.01 -9.24 12.89
C LEU A 84 -1.51 -8.61 11.59
N ARG A 85 -2.40 -8.08 10.76
CA ARG A 85 -2.06 -7.36 9.53
C ARG A 85 -1.21 -6.14 9.82
N GLU A 86 -1.63 -5.27 10.76
CA GLU A 86 -0.87 -4.09 11.16
C GLU A 86 0.53 -4.46 11.69
N SER A 87 0.64 -5.49 12.54
CA SER A 87 1.93 -5.98 13.02
C SER A 87 2.82 -6.46 11.87
N MET A 88 2.26 -7.21 10.91
CA MET A 88 3.00 -7.75 9.77
C MET A 88 3.45 -6.67 8.78
N GLN A 89 2.72 -5.57 8.63
CA GLN A 89 3.16 -4.42 7.84
C GLN A 89 4.48 -3.88 8.36
N TYR A 90 4.58 -3.64 9.67
CA TYR A 90 5.82 -3.15 10.30
C TYR A 90 6.96 -4.15 10.15
N GLU A 91 6.70 -5.44 10.32
CA GLU A 91 7.72 -6.48 10.17
C GLU A 91 8.26 -6.56 8.73
N ILE A 92 7.38 -6.55 7.72
CA ILE A 92 7.78 -6.59 6.31
C ILE A 92 8.57 -5.32 5.94
N LYS A 93 8.14 -4.16 6.42
CA LYS A 93 8.83 -2.89 6.19
C LYS A 93 10.23 -2.91 6.81
N HIS A 94 10.37 -3.37 8.05
CA HIS A 94 11.66 -3.51 8.72
C HIS A 94 12.59 -4.48 7.99
N ILE A 95 12.08 -5.63 7.52
CA ILE A 95 12.85 -6.58 6.71
C ILE A 95 13.31 -5.92 5.40
N HIS A 96 12.42 -5.22 4.71
CA HIS A 96 12.75 -4.48 3.48
C HIS A 96 13.88 -3.46 3.71
N GLU A 97 13.76 -2.63 4.75
CA GLU A 97 14.76 -1.61 5.10
C GLU A 97 16.12 -2.22 5.46
N SER A 98 16.13 -3.38 6.14
CA SER A 98 17.37 -4.06 6.54
C SER A 98 18.11 -4.73 5.39
N ILE A 99 17.39 -5.19 4.35
CA ILE A 99 17.97 -5.93 3.23
C ILE A 99 18.23 -5.02 2.02
N GLY A 100 17.42 -3.97 1.84
CA GLY A 100 17.52 -3.05 0.71
C GLY A 100 17.06 -3.66 -0.62
N VAL A 101 16.24 -4.74 -0.60
CA VAL A 101 15.71 -5.38 -1.80
C VAL A 101 14.55 -4.55 -2.39
N THR A 102 14.44 -4.50 -3.71
CA THR A 102 13.27 -3.89 -4.35
C THR A 102 12.04 -4.79 -4.17
N VAL A 103 10.96 -4.23 -3.64
CA VAL A 103 9.68 -4.94 -3.47
C VAL A 103 8.61 -4.30 -4.33
N VAL A 104 7.92 -5.09 -5.12
CA VAL A 104 6.66 -4.73 -5.79
C VAL A 104 5.53 -5.38 -5.00
N TYR A 105 4.73 -4.56 -4.35
CA TYR A 105 3.66 -4.97 -3.45
C TYR A 105 2.30 -4.63 -4.05
N VAL A 106 1.47 -5.63 -4.30
CA VAL A 106 0.11 -5.46 -4.80
C VAL A 106 -0.86 -5.59 -3.63
N THR A 107 -1.74 -4.62 -3.47
CA THR A 107 -2.79 -4.62 -2.45
C THR A 107 -4.00 -3.82 -2.92
N HIS A 108 -5.17 -4.15 -2.40
CA HIS A 108 -6.38 -3.33 -2.47
C HIS A 108 -6.61 -2.51 -1.19
N ASP A 109 -5.77 -2.70 -0.16
CA ASP A 109 -5.84 -1.94 1.09
C ASP A 109 -4.99 -0.66 0.99
N GLN A 110 -5.68 0.48 1.03
CA GLN A 110 -5.05 1.80 0.92
C GLN A 110 -4.11 2.09 2.10
N SER A 111 -4.46 1.61 3.30
CA SER A 111 -3.63 1.80 4.49
C SER A 111 -2.30 1.08 4.36
N GLU A 112 -2.30 -0.14 3.79
CA GLU A 112 -1.06 -0.86 3.47
C GLU A 112 -0.20 -0.06 2.50
N ALA A 113 -0.79 0.39 1.38
CA ALA A 113 -0.08 1.14 0.36
C ALA A 113 0.54 2.42 0.93
N LEU A 114 -0.24 3.23 1.66
CA LEU A 114 0.21 4.52 2.21
C LEU A 114 1.28 4.37 3.31
N THR A 115 1.21 3.27 4.10
CA THR A 115 2.12 3.08 5.25
C THR A 115 3.45 2.45 4.84
N MET A 116 3.43 1.51 3.90
CA MET A 116 4.59 0.67 3.59
C MET A 116 5.41 1.16 2.40
N SER A 117 4.80 1.86 1.44
CA SER A 117 5.41 2.09 0.13
C SER A 117 6.22 3.38 0.08
N ASN A 118 7.31 3.36 -0.70
CA ASN A 118 8.03 4.56 -1.10
C ASN A 118 7.35 5.26 -2.28
N ARG A 119 6.72 4.48 -3.17
CA ARG A 119 5.96 4.96 -4.33
C ARG A 119 4.72 4.09 -4.50
N ILE A 120 3.62 4.72 -4.92
CA ILE A 120 2.34 4.04 -5.14
C ILE A 120 1.88 4.28 -6.57
N ALA A 121 1.52 3.20 -7.26
CA ALA A 121 0.85 3.25 -8.56
C ALA A 121 -0.63 2.92 -8.37
N VAL A 122 -1.50 3.87 -8.66
CA VAL A 122 -2.96 3.66 -8.67
C VAL A 122 -3.38 3.19 -10.05
N PHE A 123 -4.02 2.03 -10.11
CA PHE A 123 -4.50 1.42 -11.35
C PHE A 123 -6.02 1.57 -11.48
N ASN A 124 -6.47 1.87 -12.68
CA ASN A 124 -7.88 1.79 -13.07
C ASN A 124 -7.98 1.43 -14.55
N ASP A 125 -8.87 0.52 -14.90
CA ASP A 125 -9.12 0.04 -16.27
C ASP A 125 -7.83 -0.33 -17.04
N GLY A 126 -6.93 -1.06 -16.35
CA GLY A 126 -5.66 -1.51 -16.92
C GLY A 126 -4.63 -0.42 -17.17
N LYS A 127 -4.84 0.80 -16.66
CA LYS A 127 -3.93 1.95 -16.82
C LYS A 127 -3.49 2.47 -15.46
N VAL A 128 -2.23 2.93 -15.40
CA VAL A 128 -1.74 3.70 -14.26
C VAL A 128 -2.34 5.09 -14.32
N GLN A 129 -3.14 5.44 -13.32
CA GLN A 129 -3.74 6.77 -13.18
C GLN A 129 -2.76 7.78 -12.58
N GLN A 130 -2.02 7.34 -11.57
CA GLN A 130 -0.98 8.15 -10.91
C GLN A 130 0.10 7.25 -10.35
N LEU A 131 1.34 7.72 -10.40
CA LEU A 131 2.50 7.08 -9.76
C LEU A 131 3.29 8.17 -9.04
N SER A 132 3.23 8.20 -7.72
CA SER A 132 3.90 9.19 -6.87
C SER A 132 4.25 8.62 -5.50
N ASP A 133 4.92 9.40 -4.66
CA ASP A 133 5.05 9.07 -3.24
C ASP A 133 3.69 9.18 -2.52
N PRO A 134 3.55 8.59 -1.31
CA PRO A 134 2.29 8.58 -0.57
C PRO A 134 1.74 9.98 -0.27
N ALA A 135 2.60 10.93 0.09
CA ALA A 135 2.19 12.28 0.47
C ALA A 135 1.65 13.05 -0.76
N GLU A 136 2.36 12.98 -1.88
CA GLU A 136 1.92 13.60 -3.12
C GLU A 136 0.63 12.95 -3.64
N LEU A 137 0.49 11.63 -3.54
CA LEU A 137 -0.72 10.91 -3.94
C LEU A 137 -1.95 11.38 -3.16
N TYR A 138 -1.78 11.60 -1.85
CA TYR A 138 -2.85 12.04 -0.95
C TYR A 138 -3.21 13.52 -1.15
N GLU A 139 -2.19 14.39 -1.23
CA GLU A 139 -2.37 15.85 -1.27
C GLU A 139 -2.65 16.38 -2.67
N LYS A 140 -2.16 15.71 -3.73
CA LYS A 140 -2.24 16.16 -5.12
C LYS A 140 -2.72 15.07 -6.06
N PRO A 141 -3.94 14.53 -5.86
CA PRO A 141 -4.51 13.57 -6.79
C PRO A 141 -4.69 14.20 -8.16
N VAL A 142 -4.28 13.48 -9.23
CA VAL A 142 -4.31 14.01 -10.61
C VAL A 142 -5.71 14.06 -11.22
N ASN A 143 -6.68 13.33 -10.64
CA ASN A 143 -8.07 13.31 -11.10
C ASN A 143 -9.03 12.91 -9.96
N SER A 144 -10.33 13.01 -10.22
CA SER A 144 -11.38 12.67 -9.24
C SER A 144 -11.32 11.21 -8.80
N PHE A 145 -11.01 10.28 -9.73
CA PHE A 145 -10.89 8.86 -9.39
C PHE A 145 -9.82 8.62 -8.32
N VAL A 146 -8.62 9.18 -8.51
CA VAL A 146 -7.54 9.04 -7.52
C VAL A 146 -7.91 9.72 -6.21
N ALA A 147 -8.56 10.89 -6.26
CA ALA A 147 -9.01 11.61 -5.08
C ALA A 147 -10.02 10.80 -4.24
N GLU A 148 -10.96 10.13 -4.91
CA GLU A 148 -11.97 9.29 -4.27
C GLU A 148 -11.42 7.94 -3.81
N PHE A 149 -10.48 7.38 -4.59
CA PHE A 149 -9.88 6.08 -4.27
C PHE A 149 -8.94 6.14 -3.08
N ILE A 150 -8.22 7.24 -2.84
CA ILE A 150 -7.24 7.36 -1.76
C ILE A 150 -7.84 8.13 -0.56
N GLY A 151 -8.10 7.41 0.53
CA GLY A 151 -8.60 7.97 1.78
C GLY A 151 -10.06 8.42 1.71
N GLU A 152 -10.58 8.87 2.85
CA GLU A 152 -11.93 9.43 2.94
C GLU A 152 -12.00 10.79 2.25
N ASN A 153 -13.13 11.06 1.60
CA ASN A 153 -13.30 12.27 0.82
C ASN A 153 -14.76 12.73 0.79
N ASN A 154 -14.96 14.04 0.91
CA ASN A 154 -16.26 14.65 0.68
C ASN A 154 -16.28 15.25 -0.73
N THR A 155 -17.27 14.87 -1.54
CA THR A 155 -17.41 15.32 -2.92
C THR A 155 -18.68 16.12 -3.13
N PHE A 156 -18.56 17.22 -3.88
CA PHE A 156 -19.68 18.12 -4.21
C PHE A 156 -19.66 18.39 -5.71
N GLY A 157 -20.75 18.09 -6.40
CA GLY A 157 -20.95 18.46 -7.78
C GLY A 157 -21.18 19.97 -7.92
N GLY A 158 -20.56 20.60 -8.93
CA GLY A 158 -20.71 22.02 -9.18
C GLY A 158 -20.41 22.42 -10.61
N GLU A 159 -20.49 23.73 -10.87
CA GLU A 159 -20.18 24.36 -12.16
C GLU A 159 -19.14 25.44 -11.96
N VAL A 160 -18.13 25.45 -12.79
CA VAL A 160 -17.07 26.47 -12.78
C VAL A 160 -17.63 27.80 -13.24
N ILE A 161 -17.59 28.82 -12.39
CA ILE A 161 -18.08 30.17 -12.72
C ILE A 161 -16.96 31.15 -13.01
N ASP A 162 -15.75 30.88 -12.53
CA ASP A 162 -14.55 31.69 -12.84
C ASP A 162 -13.28 30.86 -12.64
N ILE A 163 -12.25 31.17 -13.45
CA ILE A 163 -10.89 30.61 -13.27
C ILE A 163 -9.92 31.77 -13.37
N SER A 164 -9.29 32.13 -12.27
CA SER A 164 -8.34 33.22 -12.21
C SER A 164 -7.19 32.93 -11.24
N LYS A 165 -5.97 33.35 -11.59
CA LYS A 165 -4.76 33.24 -10.75
C LYS A 165 -4.49 31.83 -10.17
N GLY A 166 -4.80 30.78 -10.93
CA GLY A 166 -4.59 29.39 -10.47
C GLY A 166 -5.63 28.86 -9.49
N VAL A 167 -6.74 29.58 -9.30
CA VAL A 167 -7.87 29.16 -8.47
C VAL A 167 -9.13 29.13 -9.31
N CYS A 168 -9.98 28.14 -9.17
CA CYS A 168 -11.31 28.13 -9.75
C CYS A 168 -12.38 28.42 -8.70
N LYS A 169 -13.38 29.17 -9.09
CA LYS A 169 -14.58 29.45 -8.32
C LYS A 169 -15.68 28.53 -8.84
N VAL A 170 -16.21 27.71 -7.96
CA VAL A 170 -17.21 26.70 -8.31
C VAL A 170 -18.52 27.02 -7.59
N LYS A 171 -19.62 27.06 -8.35
CA LYS A 171 -20.97 27.19 -7.84
C LYS A 171 -21.49 25.82 -7.47
N LEU A 172 -21.85 25.66 -6.20
CA LEU A 172 -22.54 24.49 -5.65
C LEU A 172 -24.04 24.76 -5.51
N ASN A 173 -24.82 23.76 -5.10
CA ASN A 173 -26.27 23.93 -4.89
C ASN A 173 -26.60 25.02 -3.84
N ASN A 174 -25.78 25.13 -2.79
CA ASN A 174 -26.03 25.99 -1.64
C ASN A 174 -24.92 27.02 -1.39
N GLY A 175 -24.21 27.44 -2.43
CA GLY A 175 -23.16 28.44 -2.26
C GLY A 175 -22.06 28.35 -3.31
N GLU A 176 -20.96 28.99 -3.02
CA GLU A 176 -19.76 29.04 -3.88
C GLU A 176 -18.53 28.65 -3.08
N ILE A 177 -17.59 27.99 -3.72
CA ILE A 177 -16.33 27.57 -3.12
C ILE A 177 -15.17 27.92 -4.04
N LEU A 178 -14.01 28.21 -3.45
CA LEU A 178 -12.75 28.33 -4.16
C LEU A 178 -12.00 26.99 -4.10
N ALA A 179 -11.50 26.51 -5.23
CA ALA A 179 -10.81 25.26 -5.34
C ALA A 179 -9.60 25.36 -6.29
N ASN A 180 -8.64 24.47 -6.13
CA ASN A 180 -7.54 24.31 -7.07
C ASN A 180 -8.04 23.61 -8.34
N PRO A 181 -7.89 24.20 -9.55
CA PRO A 181 -8.29 23.55 -10.78
C PRO A 181 -7.31 22.39 -11.12
N ILE A 182 -7.82 21.17 -11.27
CA ILE A 182 -7.02 20.01 -11.68
C ILE A 182 -7.43 19.56 -13.09
N SER A 183 -8.72 19.33 -13.30
CA SER A 183 -9.24 18.78 -14.57
C SER A 183 -10.27 19.70 -15.23
N VAL A 184 -10.29 20.99 -14.87
CA VAL A 184 -11.21 22.00 -15.43
C VAL A 184 -10.46 22.97 -16.32
N ASN A 185 -11.05 23.33 -17.46
CA ASN A 185 -10.41 24.14 -18.48
C ASN A 185 -11.14 25.46 -18.75
N ALA A 186 -12.44 25.53 -18.50
CA ALA A 186 -13.24 26.70 -18.86
C ALA A 186 -14.36 26.97 -17.86
N LYS A 187 -14.83 28.22 -17.88
CA LYS A 187 -16.08 28.64 -17.25
C LYS A 187 -17.25 27.87 -17.89
N GLY A 188 -18.16 27.34 -17.05
CA GLY A 188 -19.29 26.51 -17.44
C GLY A 188 -18.99 25.01 -17.37
N ASP A 189 -17.77 24.59 -17.15
CA ASP A 189 -17.43 23.18 -16.97
C ASP A 189 -18.14 22.63 -15.74
N LYS A 190 -18.78 21.44 -15.90
CA LYS A 190 -19.25 20.67 -14.75
C LYS A 190 -18.05 20.01 -14.10
N THR A 191 -17.97 20.12 -12.78
CA THR A 191 -16.84 19.59 -12.01
C THR A 191 -17.27 18.99 -10.68
N THR A 192 -16.39 18.22 -10.08
CA THR A 192 -16.54 17.70 -8.72
C THR A 192 -15.47 18.36 -7.83
N VAL A 193 -15.91 19.04 -6.79
CA VAL A 193 -15.03 19.57 -5.74
C VAL A 193 -14.83 18.48 -4.70
N SER A 194 -13.61 18.28 -4.29
CA SER A 194 -13.18 17.24 -3.35
C SER A 194 -12.53 17.90 -2.14
N ILE A 195 -12.96 17.52 -0.93
CA ILE A 195 -12.44 18.04 0.32
C ILE A 195 -12.16 16.91 1.28
N ARG A 196 -10.94 16.79 1.76
CA ARG A 196 -10.59 15.84 2.81
C ARG A 196 -11.30 16.21 4.12
N PRO A 197 -11.87 15.24 4.87
CA PRO A 197 -12.60 15.51 6.12
C PRO A 197 -11.81 16.32 7.12
N GLU A 198 -10.52 16.03 7.29
CA GLU A 198 -9.62 16.72 8.23
C GLU A 198 -9.27 18.15 7.81
N ARG A 199 -9.57 18.54 6.57
CA ARG A 199 -9.43 19.93 6.06
C ARG A 199 -10.69 20.76 6.29
N ALA A 200 -11.79 20.14 6.70
CA ALA A 200 -13.04 20.83 6.99
C ALA A 200 -13.02 21.35 8.43
N LEU A 201 -13.05 22.67 8.57
CA LEU A 201 -13.18 23.32 9.88
C LEU A 201 -14.63 23.71 10.11
N ILE A 202 -15.22 23.20 11.21
CA ILE A 202 -16.52 23.63 11.67
C ILE A 202 -16.30 24.61 12.80
N ASN A 203 -16.62 25.90 12.57
CA ASN A 203 -16.53 26.92 13.60
C ASN A 203 -17.93 27.34 14.08
N PRO A 204 -18.44 26.70 15.14
CA PRO A 204 -19.78 27.02 15.66
C PRO A 204 -19.85 28.40 16.32
N LYS A 205 -18.72 29.10 16.51
CA LYS A 205 -18.68 30.41 17.17
C LYS A 205 -18.67 31.59 16.20
N ASP A 206 -18.35 31.38 14.95
CA ASP A 206 -18.56 32.39 13.94
C ASP A 206 -20.04 32.42 13.65
N LYS A 207 -20.75 33.35 14.32
CA LYS A 207 -22.11 33.68 13.92
C LYS A 207 -22.04 33.94 12.42
N MET A 208 -22.90 33.27 11.66
CA MET A 208 -23.31 33.77 10.37
C MET A 208 -23.91 35.13 10.64
N ASP A 209 -23.14 36.18 10.50
CA ASP A 209 -23.68 37.52 10.34
C ASP A 209 -24.44 37.50 9.01
N ASN A 210 -25.75 37.56 9.15
CA ASN A 210 -26.75 37.58 8.09
C ASN A 210 -26.53 38.79 7.14
#